data_5b71e51fe591a92c0b71d1e1e69e975b
#
_entry.id   5b71e51fe591a92c0b71d1e1e69e975b
#
_cell.length_a   1.000
_cell.length_b   1.000
_cell.length_c   1.000
_cell.angle_alpha   90.00
_cell.angle_beta   90.00
_cell.angle_gamma   90.00
#
_symmetry.space_group_name_H-M   'P 1'
#
loop_
_entity.id
_entity.type
_entity.pdbx_description
1 polymer ?
#
loop_
_entity_poly.entity_id
_entity_poly.type
_entity_poly.pdbx_seq_one_letter_code
_entity_poly.pdbx_strand_id
1 'polypeptide(L)'
;MTEKILGTFFNRLLTTVIMFIVIIINTNQFGPEGTGIIAIVILGLTLLQVLSNFVGGSTLVYLTPQRDNLQLLLLSYAWMLISTSVGVCLLAAFHLVPREYIPFLFVLSIIINVYFIHIGIMQGKEDIKLYNLLQLTQAVLLIFLLCVTLFLHHHFGWNIHIRIYLRLYLISFLVPCIFSCFYIRRRVRFNNFDGVWQLFGEMVKLGCWTQLANLAQLLTYRTNYFLIQRFINDKSLGIYDLGNKISEAVLIIPKSICVVEYARISNCQEADYTKRITLLLLKVVFVIILIAVLVLWLLPASFFGFIFGPEYAESKPVINSLLPGIVSLSCLSIISHYFSGHGKFYVNAIGSFIGLAVTLALGFTWLAGTSKADPVHALQVAGHISSIAYTCTFVYTLIFFIIWTKAVPHDFLITRQDLTLLKENLQSISLFKRKERS
;
A
#
# COMPACT_ATOMS: atom_id res chain seq x y z
N MET A 1 12.34 -15.87 8.32
CA MET A 1 12.00 -14.66 7.54
C MET A 1 11.27 -15.00 6.25
N THR A 2 11.79 -15.88 5.43
CA THR A 2 11.22 -16.29 4.12
C THR A 2 9.78 -16.80 4.23
N GLU A 3 9.45 -17.59 5.27
CA GLU A 3 8.08 -18.06 5.54
C GLU A 3 7.10 -16.90 5.76
N LYS A 4 7.51 -15.90 6.56
CA LYS A 4 6.70 -14.69 6.80
C LYS A 4 6.47 -13.92 5.49
N ILE A 5 7.49 -13.81 4.63
CA ILE A 5 7.40 -13.12 3.33
C ILE A 5 6.46 -13.88 2.38
N LEU A 6 6.65 -15.19 2.22
CA LEU A 6 5.78 -16.01 1.36
C LEU A 6 4.34 -16.00 1.87
N GLY A 7 4.13 -16.16 3.18
CA GLY A 7 2.79 -16.07 3.78
C GLY A 7 2.13 -14.72 3.50
N THR A 8 2.88 -13.61 3.63
CA THR A 8 2.37 -12.26 3.33
C THR A 8 2.06 -12.09 1.84
N PHE A 9 2.91 -12.63 0.95
CA PHE A 9 2.68 -12.58 -0.49
C PHE A 9 1.39 -13.30 -0.90
N PHE A 10 1.24 -14.57 -0.48
CA PHE A 10 0.02 -15.34 -0.78
C PHE A 10 -1.22 -14.72 -0.17
N ASN A 11 -1.13 -14.20 1.05
CA ASN A 11 -2.22 -13.50 1.71
C ASN A 11 -2.65 -12.26 0.91
N ARG A 12 -1.71 -11.43 0.48
CA ARG A 12 -1.98 -10.24 -0.33
C ARG A 12 -2.55 -10.60 -1.70
N LEU A 13 -2.00 -11.62 -2.35
CA LEU A 13 -2.51 -12.10 -3.64
C LEU A 13 -3.98 -12.54 -3.50
N LEU A 14 -4.27 -13.38 -2.51
CA LEU A 14 -5.63 -13.87 -2.26
C LEU A 14 -6.58 -12.72 -1.90
N THR A 15 -6.16 -11.80 -1.03
CA THR A 15 -6.96 -10.61 -0.69
C THR A 15 -7.25 -9.75 -1.92
N THR A 16 -6.27 -9.57 -2.81
CA THR A 16 -6.44 -8.81 -4.05
C THR A 16 -7.46 -9.48 -4.98
N VAL A 17 -7.38 -10.80 -5.15
CA VAL A 17 -8.34 -11.56 -5.96
C VAL A 17 -9.74 -11.45 -5.36
N ILE A 18 -9.89 -11.63 -4.05
CA ILE A 18 -11.18 -11.49 -3.36
C ILE A 18 -11.76 -10.08 -3.57
N MET A 19 -10.97 -9.04 -3.39
CA MET A 19 -11.44 -7.66 -3.57
C MET A 19 -11.82 -7.35 -5.02
N PHE A 20 -11.14 -7.97 -5.98
CA PHE A 20 -11.52 -7.86 -7.39
C PHE A 20 -12.89 -8.50 -7.67
N ILE A 21 -13.16 -9.67 -7.08
CA ILE A 21 -14.49 -10.33 -7.16
C ILE A 21 -15.55 -9.44 -6.51
N VAL A 22 -15.27 -8.84 -5.35
CA VAL A 22 -16.18 -7.90 -4.69
C VAL A 22 -16.51 -6.69 -5.59
N ILE A 23 -15.54 -6.16 -6.32
CA ILE A 23 -15.78 -5.08 -7.29
C ILE A 23 -16.73 -5.54 -8.40
N ILE A 24 -16.50 -6.73 -8.98
CA ILE A 24 -17.38 -7.29 -10.03
C ILE A 24 -18.82 -7.45 -9.50
N ILE A 25 -18.98 -8.01 -8.30
CA ILE A 25 -20.30 -8.18 -7.67
C ILE A 25 -20.99 -6.81 -7.51
N ASN A 26 -20.27 -5.83 -6.95
CA ASN A 26 -20.83 -4.49 -6.72
C ASN A 26 -21.25 -3.81 -8.03
N THR A 27 -20.42 -3.91 -9.07
CA THR A 27 -20.71 -3.31 -10.39
C THR A 27 -21.95 -3.93 -11.01
N ASN A 28 -22.10 -5.24 -10.96
CA ASN A 28 -23.25 -5.95 -11.50
C ASN A 28 -24.54 -5.69 -10.69
N GLN A 29 -24.43 -5.57 -9.36
CA GLN A 29 -25.58 -5.42 -8.48
C GLN A 29 -26.10 -3.99 -8.38
N PHE A 30 -25.22 -3.01 -8.33
CA PHE A 30 -25.57 -1.61 -8.07
C PHE A 30 -25.50 -0.70 -9.29
N GLY A 31 -24.96 -1.20 -10.40
CA GLY A 31 -24.72 -0.39 -11.60
C GLY A 31 -23.70 0.75 -11.40
N PRO A 32 -23.53 1.62 -12.41
CA PRO A 32 -22.53 2.71 -12.35
C PRO A 32 -22.83 3.75 -11.25
N GLU A 33 -24.12 4.10 -11.06
CA GLU A 33 -24.53 5.11 -10.07
C GLU A 33 -24.28 4.61 -8.63
N GLY A 34 -24.67 3.37 -8.32
CA GLY A 34 -24.47 2.80 -6.99
C GLY A 34 -23.01 2.55 -6.66
N THR A 35 -22.22 2.09 -7.62
CA THR A 35 -20.76 1.97 -7.44
C THR A 35 -20.07 3.32 -7.26
N GLY A 36 -20.58 4.37 -7.90
CA GLY A 36 -20.13 5.75 -7.69
C GLY A 36 -20.32 6.21 -6.23
N ILE A 37 -21.49 5.95 -5.65
CA ILE A 37 -21.77 6.27 -4.24
C ILE A 37 -20.85 5.49 -3.31
N ILE A 38 -20.66 4.19 -3.54
CA ILE A 38 -19.73 3.35 -2.76
C ILE A 38 -18.31 3.92 -2.85
N ALA A 39 -17.87 4.32 -4.04
CA ALA A 39 -16.54 4.89 -4.25
C ALA A 39 -16.34 6.20 -3.47
N ILE A 40 -17.35 7.08 -3.43
CA ILE A 40 -17.30 8.33 -2.66
C ILE A 40 -17.20 8.05 -1.15
N VAL A 41 -17.97 7.07 -0.63
CA VAL A 41 -17.90 6.69 0.78
C VAL A 41 -16.53 6.10 1.13
N ILE A 42 -15.98 5.21 0.30
CA ILE A 42 -14.65 4.63 0.49
C ILE A 42 -13.56 5.70 0.40
N LEU A 43 -13.70 6.68 -0.50
CA LEU A 43 -12.78 7.82 -0.58
C LEU A 43 -12.82 8.63 0.72
N GLY A 44 -14.00 8.92 1.25
CA GLY A 44 -14.17 9.58 2.55
C GLY A 44 -13.46 8.84 3.68
N LEU A 45 -13.62 7.51 3.76
CA LEU A 45 -12.91 6.66 4.73
C LEU A 45 -11.39 6.75 4.57
N THR A 46 -10.90 6.75 3.33
CA THR A 46 -9.46 6.86 3.04
C THR A 46 -8.90 8.20 3.51
N LEU A 47 -9.62 9.30 3.28
CA LEU A 47 -9.22 10.63 3.76
C LEU A 47 -9.16 10.67 5.29
N LEU A 48 -10.17 10.12 5.98
CA LEU A 48 -10.18 10.02 7.44
C LEU A 48 -9.03 9.17 7.97
N GLN A 49 -8.68 8.09 7.29
CA GLN A 49 -7.54 7.24 7.63
C GLN A 49 -6.20 7.98 7.46
N VAL A 50 -6.04 8.78 6.41
CA VAL A 50 -4.84 9.62 6.23
C VAL A 50 -4.68 10.58 7.41
N LEU A 51 -5.76 11.24 7.85
CA LEU A 51 -5.73 12.13 9.01
C LEU A 51 -5.39 11.37 10.31
N SER A 52 -5.95 10.17 10.51
CA SER A 52 -5.65 9.33 11.67
C SER A 52 -4.18 8.88 11.69
N ASN A 53 -3.59 8.62 10.54
CA ASN A 53 -2.22 8.11 10.41
C ASN A 53 -1.13 9.12 10.77
N PHE A 54 -1.45 10.40 11.04
CA PHE A 54 -0.47 11.35 11.59
C PHE A 54 0.07 10.92 12.96
N VAL A 55 -0.75 10.20 13.76
CA VAL A 55 -0.34 9.62 15.06
C VAL A 55 -0.56 8.11 15.05
N GLY A 56 -0.37 7.49 13.89
CA GLY A 56 -0.66 6.07 13.65
C GLY A 56 0.22 5.50 12.53
N GLY A 57 -0.31 4.51 11.81
CA GLY A 57 0.30 3.96 10.62
C GLY A 57 1.75 3.47 10.82
N SER A 58 2.63 3.88 9.93
CA SER A 58 4.05 3.47 9.94
C SER A 58 4.80 3.90 11.21
N THR A 59 4.40 5.02 11.83
CA THR A 59 5.01 5.50 13.06
C THR A 59 4.83 4.49 14.20
N LEU A 60 3.65 3.86 14.30
CA LEU A 60 3.40 2.80 15.30
C LEU A 60 4.32 1.60 15.10
N VAL A 61 4.52 1.15 13.86
CA VAL A 61 5.42 0.02 13.58
C VAL A 61 6.83 0.32 14.07
N TYR A 62 7.32 1.54 13.83
CA TYR A 62 8.66 1.97 14.25
C TYR A 62 8.79 2.12 15.78
N LEU A 63 7.81 2.72 16.45
CA LEU A 63 7.89 3.02 17.88
C LEU A 63 7.50 1.84 18.79
N THR A 64 6.73 0.87 18.31
CA THR A 64 6.24 -0.28 19.09
C THR A 64 7.35 -1.07 19.80
N PRO A 65 8.52 -1.37 19.19
CA PRO A 65 9.60 -2.07 19.89
C PRO A 65 10.38 -1.18 20.87
N GLN A 66 10.23 0.16 20.81
CA GLN A 66 11.06 1.12 21.52
C GLN A 66 10.33 1.84 22.67
N ARG A 67 9.00 1.86 22.64
CA ARG A 67 8.15 2.65 23.56
C ARG A 67 7.07 1.79 24.21
N ASP A 68 6.48 2.30 25.26
CA ASP A 68 5.34 1.64 25.92
C ASP A 68 4.13 1.56 24.98
N ASN A 69 3.65 0.34 24.75
CA ASN A 69 2.55 0.09 23.83
C ASN A 69 1.21 0.64 24.32
N LEU A 70 1.01 0.79 25.63
CA LEU A 70 -0.24 1.38 26.15
C LEU A 70 -0.28 2.88 25.85
N GLN A 71 0.84 3.60 26.07
CA GLN A 71 0.93 5.02 25.74
C GLN A 71 0.72 5.26 24.25
N LEU A 72 1.36 4.45 23.38
CA LEU A 72 1.17 4.50 21.92
C LEU A 72 -0.29 4.30 21.53
N LEU A 73 -0.97 3.31 22.12
CA LEU A 73 -2.39 3.03 21.86
C LEU A 73 -3.30 4.19 22.27
N LEU A 74 -3.14 4.67 23.52
CA LEU A 74 -4.01 5.73 24.04
C LEU A 74 -3.86 7.03 23.26
N LEU A 75 -2.62 7.42 22.91
CA LEU A 75 -2.37 8.59 22.07
C LEU A 75 -2.96 8.42 20.67
N SER A 76 -2.79 7.24 20.06
CA SER A 76 -3.36 6.95 18.74
C SER A 76 -4.89 6.95 18.76
N TYR A 77 -5.53 6.43 19.81
CA TYR A 77 -6.99 6.46 19.95
C TYR A 77 -7.51 7.88 20.16
N ALA A 78 -6.86 8.66 21.05
CA ALA A 78 -7.25 10.05 21.28
C ALA A 78 -7.14 10.88 19.98
N TRP A 79 -6.02 10.76 19.27
CA TRP A 79 -5.83 11.44 17.99
C TRP A 79 -6.84 10.97 16.93
N MET A 80 -7.08 9.67 16.83
CA MET A 80 -8.03 9.06 15.90
C MET A 80 -9.44 9.62 16.12
N LEU A 81 -9.90 9.72 17.39
CA LEU A 81 -11.22 10.29 17.70
C LEU A 81 -11.31 11.76 17.30
N ILE A 82 -10.29 12.56 17.62
CA ILE A 82 -10.24 13.99 17.25
C ILE A 82 -10.21 14.15 15.74
N SER A 83 -9.27 13.48 15.07
CA SER A 83 -9.07 13.61 13.62
C SER A 83 -10.25 13.09 12.82
N THR A 84 -10.88 11.99 13.26
CA THR A 84 -12.10 11.46 12.61
C THR A 84 -13.28 12.43 12.82
N SER A 85 -13.47 12.98 14.02
CA SER A 85 -14.55 13.94 14.26
C SER A 85 -14.40 15.20 13.44
N VAL A 86 -13.20 15.80 13.44
CA VAL A 86 -12.90 16.99 12.61
C VAL A 86 -13.03 16.66 11.12
N GLY A 87 -12.47 15.54 10.67
CA GLY A 87 -12.52 15.13 9.28
C GLY A 87 -13.96 14.89 8.79
N VAL A 88 -14.81 14.23 9.58
CA VAL A 88 -16.23 14.04 9.24
C VAL A 88 -16.98 15.36 9.18
N CYS A 89 -16.72 16.30 10.11
CA CYS A 89 -17.29 17.66 10.04
C CYS A 89 -16.88 18.38 8.75
N LEU A 90 -15.61 18.27 8.32
CA LEU A 90 -15.12 18.85 7.07
C LEU A 90 -15.78 18.20 5.84
N LEU A 91 -15.86 16.84 5.80
CA LEU A 91 -16.53 16.14 4.70
C LEU A 91 -18.02 16.52 4.58
N ALA A 92 -18.70 16.74 5.72
CA ALA A 92 -20.08 17.20 5.77
C ALA A 92 -20.22 18.66 5.33
N ALA A 93 -19.35 19.55 5.79
CA ALA A 93 -19.36 20.98 5.48
C ALA A 93 -19.11 21.26 3.98
N PHE A 94 -18.17 20.50 3.38
CA PHE A 94 -17.84 20.62 1.94
C PHE A 94 -18.73 19.75 1.03
N HIS A 95 -19.72 19.04 1.58
CA HIS A 95 -20.64 18.16 0.85
C HIS A 95 -19.92 17.11 -0.01
N LEU A 96 -18.74 16.64 0.44
CA LEU A 96 -17.92 15.67 -0.29
C LEU A 96 -18.50 14.25 -0.26
N VAL A 97 -19.37 13.97 0.73
CA VAL A 97 -20.10 12.70 0.86
C VAL A 97 -21.57 13.01 1.08
N PRO A 98 -22.52 12.24 0.47
CA PRO A 98 -23.95 12.46 0.68
C PRO A 98 -24.31 12.39 2.18
N ARG A 99 -25.12 13.35 2.64
CA ARG A 99 -25.45 13.55 4.07
C ARG A 99 -25.99 12.30 4.75
N GLU A 100 -26.74 11.49 4.04
CA GLU A 100 -27.32 10.25 4.55
C GLU A 100 -26.29 9.18 4.97
N TYR A 101 -25.05 9.22 4.45
CA TYR A 101 -23.97 8.29 4.78
C TYR A 101 -22.99 8.83 5.84
N ILE A 102 -23.10 10.10 6.23
CA ILE A 102 -22.17 10.73 7.19
C ILE A 102 -22.14 10.01 8.56
N PRO A 103 -23.30 9.68 9.22
CA PRO A 103 -23.27 8.97 10.50
C PRO A 103 -22.63 7.59 10.37
N PHE A 104 -22.90 6.92 9.27
CA PHE A 104 -22.35 5.61 8.97
C PHE A 104 -20.83 5.68 8.74
N LEU A 105 -20.37 6.67 7.97
CA LEU A 105 -18.97 6.95 7.72
C LEU A 105 -18.19 7.19 9.02
N PHE A 106 -18.79 7.92 9.98
CA PHE A 106 -18.18 8.18 11.30
C PHE A 106 -17.90 6.86 12.05
N VAL A 107 -18.94 6.02 12.22
CA VAL A 107 -18.83 4.75 12.95
C VAL A 107 -17.83 3.81 12.25
N LEU A 108 -17.96 3.68 10.94
CA LEU A 108 -17.10 2.82 10.15
C LEU A 108 -15.65 3.27 10.20
N SER A 109 -15.38 4.58 10.13
CA SER A 109 -14.03 5.14 10.25
C SER A 109 -13.40 4.84 11.60
N ILE A 110 -14.14 4.93 12.71
CA ILE A 110 -13.63 4.58 14.05
C ILE A 110 -13.21 3.11 14.07
N ILE A 111 -14.07 2.19 13.62
CA ILE A 111 -13.77 0.74 13.64
C ILE A 111 -12.56 0.41 12.78
N ILE A 112 -12.50 0.97 11.56
CA ILE A 112 -11.39 0.75 10.63
C ILE A 112 -10.08 1.31 11.22
N ASN A 113 -10.09 2.51 11.76
CA ASN A 113 -8.88 3.12 12.31
C ASN A 113 -8.40 2.39 13.57
N VAL A 114 -9.29 1.95 14.49
CA VAL A 114 -8.93 1.10 15.63
C VAL A 114 -8.27 -0.18 15.13
N TYR A 115 -8.87 -0.84 14.14
CA TYR A 115 -8.30 -2.04 13.51
C TYR A 115 -6.90 -1.77 12.95
N PHE A 116 -6.68 -0.67 12.20
CA PHE A 116 -5.38 -0.33 11.64
C PHE A 116 -4.33 0.04 12.69
N ILE A 117 -4.72 0.67 13.81
CA ILE A 117 -3.82 0.92 14.95
C ILE A 117 -3.35 -0.43 15.52
N HIS A 118 -4.25 -1.40 15.73
CA HIS A 118 -3.90 -2.71 16.28
C HIS A 118 -2.97 -3.49 15.37
N ILE A 119 -3.26 -3.57 14.06
CA ILE A 119 -2.39 -4.29 13.13
C ILE A 119 -1.03 -3.60 12.96
N GLY A 120 -0.95 -2.27 13.12
CA GLY A 120 0.33 -1.55 13.17
C GLY A 120 1.21 -2.00 14.33
N ILE A 121 0.63 -2.15 15.52
CA ILE A 121 1.34 -2.69 16.69
C ILE A 121 1.73 -4.16 16.50
N MET A 122 0.85 -4.99 15.92
CA MET A 122 1.17 -6.38 15.62
C MET A 122 2.35 -6.47 14.64
N GLN A 123 2.36 -5.64 13.62
CA GLN A 123 3.48 -5.55 12.69
C GLN A 123 4.76 -5.11 13.39
N GLY A 124 4.71 -4.07 14.24
CA GLY A 124 5.85 -3.62 15.04
C GLY A 124 6.39 -4.68 16.00
N LYS A 125 5.55 -5.59 16.50
CA LYS A 125 5.93 -6.77 17.31
C LYS A 125 6.38 -7.98 16.48
N GLU A 126 6.52 -7.86 15.18
CA GLU A 126 6.79 -8.96 14.24
C GLU A 126 5.76 -10.11 14.23
N ASP A 127 4.55 -9.90 14.74
CA ASP A 127 3.46 -10.89 14.71
C ASP A 127 2.80 -10.93 13.31
N ILE A 128 3.62 -11.16 12.29
CA ILE A 128 3.22 -11.10 10.87
C ILE A 128 2.17 -12.17 10.52
N LYS A 129 2.20 -13.33 11.19
CA LYS A 129 1.18 -14.38 10.96
C LYS A 129 -0.21 -13.89 11.34
N LEU A 130 -0.35 -13.28 12.52
CA LEU A 130 -1.64 -12.73 12.98
C LEU A 130 -2.05 -11.50 12.18
N TYR A 131 -1.12 -10.60 11.85
CA TYR A 131 -1.33 -9.48 10.94
C TYR A 131 -1.96 -9.96 9.62
N ASN A 132 -1.36 -10.96 8.97
CA ASN A 132 -1.86 -11.52 7.72
C ASN A 132 -3.23 -12.19 7.89
N LEU A 133 -3.43 -12.96 8.97
CA LEU A 133 -4.69 -13.65 9.25
C LEU A 133 -5.84 -12.65 9.39
N LEU A 134 -5.65 -11.56 10.14
CA LEU A 134 -6.71 -10.57 10.34
C LEU A 134 -7.06 -9.82 9.06
N GLN A 135 -6.06 -9.51 8.22
CA GLN A 135 -6.30 -8.89 6.91
C GLN A 135 -7.10 -9.83 5.99
N LEU A 136 -6.72 -11.10 5.94
CA LEU A 136 -7.45 -12.10 5.13
C LEU A 136 -8.86 -12.32 5.65
N THR A 137 -9.03 -12.39 6.98
CA THR A 137 -10.35 -12.57 7.62
C THR A 137 -11.32 -11.47 7.19
N GLN A 138 -10.86 -10.21 7.14
CA GLN A 138 -11.68 -9.08 6.69
C GLN A 138 -12.18 -9.29 5.25
N ALA A 139 -11.28 -9.64 4.33
CA ALA A 139 -11.62 -9.83 2.93
C ALA A 139 -12.54 -11.05 2.71
N VAL A 140 -12.21 -12.18 3.34
CA VAL A 140 -13.01 -13.42 3.26
C VAL A 140 -14.41 -13.21 3.86
N LEU A 141 -14.49 -12.52 4.99
CA LEU A 141 -15.78 -12.24 5.63
C LEU A 141 -16.65 -11.33 4.75
N LEU A 142 -16.06 -10.32 4.12
CA LEU A 142 -16.79 -9.43 3.21
C LEU A 142 -17.40 -10.20 2.04
N ILE A 143 -16.58 -10.98 1.32
CA ILE A 143 -17.10 -11.76 0.18
C ILE A 143 -18.10 -12.81 0.62
N PHE A 144 -17.90 -13.49 1.75
CA PHE A 144 -18.84 -14.45 2.30
C PHE A 144 -20.20 -13.80 2.59
N LEU A 145 -20.21 -12.66 3.29
CA LEU A 145 -21.43 -11.92 3.60
C LEU A 145 -22.14 -11.44 2.32
N LEU A 146 -21.40 -11.00 1.31
CA LEU A 146 -21.95 -10.62 0.02
C LEU A 146 -22.58 -11.82 -0.69
N CYS A 147 -21.91 -12.97 -0.74
CA CYS A 147 -22.46 -14.18 -1.33
C CYS A 147 -23.74 -14.64 -0.63
N VAL A 148 -23.79 -14.62 0.70
CA VAL A 148 -25.01 -14.93 1.49
C VAL A 148 -26.12 -13.96 1.14
N THR A 149 -25.83 -12.66 1.06
CA THR A 149 -26.84 -11.64 0.74
C THR A 149 -27.37 -11.80 -0.69
N LEU A 150 -26.51 -12.14 -1.66
CA LEU A 150 -26.93 -12.45 -3.04
C LEU A 150 -27.80 -13.72 -3.10
N PHE A 151 -27.45 -14.75 -2.34
CA PHE A 151 -28.27 -15.97 -2.23
C PHE A 151 -29.68 -15.66 -1.68
N LEU A 152 -29.75 -14.85 -0.60
CA LEU A 152 -31.05 -14.43 -0.04
C LEU A 152 -31.84 -13.55 -1.01
N HIS A 153 -31.18 -12.68 -1.77
CA HIS A 153 -31.80 -11.88 -2.82
C HIS A 153 -32.45 -12.78 -3.88
N HIS A 154 -31.70 -13.77 -4.39
CA HIS A 154 -32.16 -14.64 -5.46
C HIS A 154 -33.30 -15.56 -5.03
N HIS A 155 -33.26 -16.13 -3.81
CA HIS A 155 -34.22 -17.11 -3.34
C HIS A 155 -35.40 -16.52 -2.58
N PHE A 156 -35.23 -15.40 -1.91
CA PHE A 156 -36.26 -14.80 -1.04
C PHE A 156 -36.69 -13.39 -1.47
N GLY A 157 -36.18 -12.89 -2.60
CA GLY A 157 -36.55 -11.57 -3.12
C GLY A 157 -36.08 -10.38 -2.25
N TRP A 158 -35.05 -10.57 -1.42
CA TRP A 158 -34.50 -9.48 -0.59
C TRP A 158 -33.90 -8.37 -1.45
N ASN A 159 -34.36 -7.13 -1.27
CA ASN A 159 -33.79 -6.01 -2.00
C ASN A 159 -32.41 -5.65 -1.44
N ILE A 160 -31.39 -5.67 -2.30
CA ILE A 160 -30.04 -5.27 -1.94
C ILE A 160 -29.86 -3.78 -2.26
N HIS A 161 -29.70 -2.97 -1.20
CA HIS A 161 -29.41 -1.55 -1.31
C HIS A 161 -27.97 -1.24 -0.88
N ILE A 162 -27.42 -0.13 -1.32
CA ILE A 162 -26.06 0.34 -0.96
C ILE A 162 -25.86 0.34 0.57
N ARG A 163 -26.88 0.72 1.34
CA ARG A 163 -26.82 0.69 2.81
C ARG A 163 -26.57 -0.72 3.38
N ILE A 164 -27.08 -1.77 2.73
CA ILE A 164 -26.80 -3.17 3.14
C ILE A 164 -25.33 -3.47 2.88
N TYR A 165 -24.81 -3.18 1.68
CA TYR A 165 -23.39 -3.35 1.38
C TYR A 165 -22.48 -2.66 2.40
N LEU A 166 -22.77 -1.40 2.74
CA LEU A 166 -21.99 -0.67 3.73
C LEU A 166 -22.07 -1.31 5.13
N ARG A 167 -23.20 -1.88 5.53
CA ARG A 167 -23.32 -2.66 6.78
C ARG A 167 -22.49 -3.93 6.74
N LEU A 168 -22.50 -4.66 5.62
CA LEU A 168 -21.64 -5.85 5.44
C LEU A 168 -20.17 -5.47 5.50
N TYR A 169 -19.80 -4.35 4.90
CA TYR A 169 -18.44 -3.79 4.96
C TYR A 169 -18.05 -3.45 6.41
N LEU A 170 -18.96 -2.85 7.19
CA LEU A 170 -18.76 -2.59 8.62
C LEU A 170 -18.56 -3.89 9.41
N ILE A 171 -19.40 -4.89 9.22
CA ILE A 171 -19.31 -6.19 9.91
C ILE A 171 -17.99 -6.88 9.56
N SER A 172 -17.55 -6.77 8.30
CA SER A 172 -16.29 -7.38 7.85
C SER A 172 -15.06 -6.82 8.57
N PHE A 173 -15.08 -5.56 9.00
CA PHE A 173 -14.03 -4.96 9.83
C PHE A 173 -14.26 -5.16 11.33
N LEU A 174 -15.52 -5.19 11.79
CA LEU A 174 -15.85 -5.31 13.20
C LEU A 174 -15.34 -6.63 13.80
N VAL A 175 -15.49 -7.74 13.08
CA VAL A 175 -15.05 -9.05 13.56
C VAL A 175 -13.53 -9.10 13.79
N PRO A 176 -12.65 -8.82 12.80
CA PRO A 176 -11.22 -8.80 13.06
C PRO A 176 -10.79 -7.71 14.03
N CYS A 177 -11.53 -6.59 14.14
CA CYS A 177 -11.30 -5.56 15.16
C CYS A 177 -11.51 -6.11 16.56
N ILE A 178 -12.58 -6.84 16.83
CA ILE A 178 -12.86 -7.49 18.12
C ILE A 178 -11.73 -8.47 18.46
N PHE A 179 -11.33 -9.34 17.54
CA PHE A 179 -10.21 -10.26 17.76
C PHE A 179 -8.90 -9.51 18.07
N SER A 180 -8.64 -8.42 17.37
CA SER A 180 -7.45 -7.60 17.61
C SER A 180 -7.48 -6.93 18.99
N CYS A 181 -8.66 -6.51 19.49
CA CYS A 181 -8.83 -5.97 20.84
C CYS A 181 -8.46 -7.01 21.91
N PHE A 182 -8.94 -8.26 21.77
CA PHE A 182 -8.57 -9.34 22.71
C PHE A 182 -7.06 -9.62 22.72
N TYR A 183 -6.43 -9.62 21.54
CA TYR A 183 -4.98 -9.78 21.42
C TYR A 183 -4.21 -8.68 22.15
N ILE A 184 -4.57 -7.43 21.88
CA ILE A 184 -3.92 -6.25 22.47
C ILE A 184 -4.07 -6.26 23.99
N ARG A 185 -5.31 -6.48 24.50
CA ARG A 185 -5.59 -6.53 25.95
C ARG A 185 -4.71 -7.54 26.70
N ARG A 186 -4.38 -8.68 26.09
CA ARG A 186 -3.53 -9.71 26.71
C ARG A 186 -2.04 -9.36 26.72
N ARG A 187 -1.58 -8.47 25.84
CA ARG A 187 -0.16 -8.20 25.61
C ARG A 187 0.30 -6.80 25.98
N VAL A 188 -0.62 -5.90 26.25
CA VAL A 188 -0.31 -4.53 26.70
C VAL A 188 -0.42 -4.50 28.21
N ARG A 189 0.67 -4.15 28.87
CA ARG A 189 0.72 -3.98 30.34
C ARG A 189 0.67 -2.50 30.66
N PHE A 190 0.10 -2.19 31.82
CA PHE A 190 0.07 -0.84 32.35
C PHE A 190 1.47 -0.49 32.90
N ASN A 191 2.11 0.49 32.33
CA ASN A 191 3.33 1.10 32.81
C ASN A 191 3.09 2.57 33.10
N ASN A 192 4.12 3.28 33.52
CA ASN A 192 4.07 4.68 33.92
C ASN A 192 3.63 5.60 32.76
N PHE A 193 2.95 6.72 33.07
CA PHE A 193 2.55 7.74 32.09
C PHE A 193 3.59 8.87 31.91
N ASP A 194 4.79 8.69 32.39
CA ASP A 194 5.81 9.73 32.28
C ASP A 194 6.20 9.97 30.81
N GLY A 195 6.33 11.23 30.43
CA GLY A 195 6.78 11.62 29.09
C GLY A 195 5.74 11.50 27.96
N VAL A 196 4.46 11.32 28.26
CA VAL A 196 3.37 11.15 27.24
C VAL A 196 3.34 12.28 26.22
N TRP A 197 3.53 13.55 26.65
CA TRP A 197 3.56 14.68 25.73
C TRP A 197 4.79 14.70 24.81
N GLN A 198 5.93 14.25 25.31
CA GLN A 198 7.13 14.09 24.49
C GLN A 198 6.93 12.99 23.43
N LEU A 199 6.33 11.86 23.84
CA LEU A 199 5.97 10.77 22.92
C LEU A 199 4.96 11.24 21.87
N PHE A 200 3.93 12.01 22.26
CA PHE A 200 2.98 12.58 21.31
C PHE A 200 3.66 13.48 20.29
N GLY A 201 4.56 14.38 20.72
CA GLY A 201 5.35 15.23 19.83
C GLY A 201 6.22 14.42 18.86
N GLU A 202 6.85 13.32 19.34
CA GLU A 202 7.62 12.39 18.52
C GLU A 202 6.73 11.70 17.46
N MET A 203 5.55 11.19 17.86
CA MET A 203 4.59 10.56 16.96
C MET A 203 4.11 11.51 15.87
N VAL A 204 3.73 12.74 16.24
CA VAL A 204 3.30 13.76 15.28
C VAL A 204 4.43 14.11 14.31
N LYS A 205 5.66 14.34 14.80
CA LYS A 205 6.82 14.66 13.96
C LYS A 205 7.12 13.57 12.93
N LEU A 206 7.14 12.31 13.37
CA LEU A 206 7.39 11.16 12.49
C LEU A 206 6.22 10.95 11.52
N GLY A 207 5.00 11.07 12.02
CA GLY A 207 3.78 10.94 11.22
C GLY A 207 3.64 12.03 10.16
N CYS A 208 3.97 13.29 10.47
CA CYS A 208 4.00 14.38 9.49
C CYS A 208 4.92 14.04 8.32
N TRP A 209 6.15 13.60 8.58
CA TRP A 209 7.07 13.20 7.51
C TRP A 209 6.51 12.05 6.67
N THR A 210 5.90 11.06 7.32
CA THR A 210 5.27 9.91 6.63
C THR A 210 4.10 10.35 5.76
N GLN A 211 3.21 11.21 6.27
CA GLN A 211 2.05 11.66 5.51
C GLN A 211 2.43 12.62 4.38
N LEU A 212 3.43 13.47 4.58
CA LEU A 212 3.99 14.29 3.51
C LEU A 212 4.59 13.44 2.39
N ALA A 213 5.32 12.36 2.74
CA ALA A 213 5.85 11.40 1.78
C ALA A 213 4.72 10.73 0.97
N ASN A 214 3.68 10.24 1.67
CA ASN A 214 2.52 9.59 1.06
C ASN A 214 1.77 10.53 0.13
N LEU A 215 1.57 11.79 0.54
CA LEU A 215 0.89 12.81 -0.27
C LEU A 215 1.71 13.13 -1.53
N ALA A 216 3.00 13.39 -1.38
CA ALA A 216 3.87 13.67 -2.53
C ALA A 216 3.92 12.48 -3.50
N GLN A 217 3.97 11.24 -2.98
CA GLN A 217 3.93 10.05 -3.80
C GLN A 217 2.60 9.88 -4.53
N LEU A 218 1.47 10.12 -3.84
CA LEU A 218 0.14 10.09 -4.44
C LEU A 218 0.03 11.12 -5.58
N LEU A 219 0.50 12.34 -5.35
CA LEU A 219 0.51 13.37 -6.38
C LEU A 219 1.41 12.98 -7.56
N THR A 220 2.58 12.39 -7.32
CA THR A 220 3.45 11.87 -8.39
C THR A 220 2.70 10.87 -9.28
N TYR A 221 1.95 9.94 -8.69
CA TYR A 221 1.18 8.95 -9.45
C TYR A 221 -0.01 9.55 -10.19
N ARG A 222 -0.67 10.56 -9.62
CA ARG A 222 -1.92 11.13 -10.16
C ARG A 222 -1.73 12.32 -11.07
N THR A 223 -0.59 13.01 -11.01
CA THR A 223 -0.34 14.18 -11.87
C THR A 223 -0.48 13.85 -13.34
N ASN A 224 0.09 12.74 -13.81
CA ASN A 224 -0.01 12.34 -15.20
C ASN A 224 -1.47 12.08 -15.65
N TYR A 225 -2.35 11.63 -14.75
CA TYR A 225 -3.78 11.47 -15.06
C TYR A 225 -4.44 12.79 -15.39
N PHE A 226 -4.19 13.82 -14.57
CA PHE A 226 -4.73 15.18 -14.82
C PHE A 226 -4.15 15.80 -16.10
N LEU A 227 -2.86 15.57 -16.36
CA LEU A 227 -2.21 16.10 -17.56
C LEU A 227 -2.73 15.41 -18.83
N ILE A 228 -2.91 14.09 -18.82
CA ILE A 228 -3.48 13.33 -19.94
C ILE A 228 -4.92 13.79 -20.21
N GLN A 229 -5.75 13.90 -19.18
CA GLN A 229 -7.11 14.35 -19.31
C GLN A 229 -7.17 15.77 -19.89
N ARG A 230 -6.32 16.66 -19.40
CA ARG A 230 -6.28 18.07 -19.83
C ARG A 230 -5.75 18.26 -21.26
N PHE A 231 -4.65 17.57 -21.59
CA PHE A 231 -3.94 17.82 -22.85
C PHE A 231 -4.33 16.88 -23.98
N ILE A 232 -4.89 15.69 -23.67
CA ILE A 232 -5.24 14.66 -24.66
C ILE A 232 -6.75 14.45 -24.67
N ASN A 233 -7.27 13.44 -23.95
CA ASN A 233 -8.71 13.15 -23.80
C ASN A 233 -8.96 12.05 -22.73
N ASP A 234 -10.25 11.81 -22.39
CA ASP A 234 -10.68 10.83 -21.39
C ASP A 234 -10.45 9.38 -21.87
N LYS A 235 -10.57 9.07 -23.16
CA LYS A 235 -10.30 7.75 -23.71
C LYS A 235 -8.85 7.34 -23.47
N SER A 236 -7.93 8.24 -23.77
CA SER A 236 -6.48 8.05 -23.56
C SER A 236 -6.16 7.86 -22.06
N LEU A 237 -6.86 8.57 -21.17
CA LEU A 237 -6.74 8.37 -19.74
C LEU A 237 -7.11 6.95 -19.32
N GLY A 238 -8.20 6.39 -19.86
CA GLY A 238 -8.61 5.00 -19.58
C GLY A 238 -7.57 3.97 -20.02
N ILE A 239 -6.96 4.16 -21.19
CA ILE A 239 -5.89 3.29 -21.71
C ILE A 239 -4.63 3.40 -20.83
N TYR A 240 -4.25 4.62 -20.44
CA TYR A 240 -3.13 4.86 -19.51
C TYR A 240 -3.37 4.23 -18.15
N ASP A 241 -4.57 4.40 -17.57
CA ASP A 241 -4.95 3.84 -16.27
C ASP A 241 -4.82 2.31 -16.25
N LEU A 242 -5.30 1.62 -17.30
CA LEU A 242 -5.12 0.18 -17.42
C LEU A 242 -3.65 -0.21 -17.51
N GLY A 243 -2.87 0.44 -18.38
CA GLY A 243 -1.43 0.18 -18.50
C GLY A 243 -0.67 0.39 -17.20
N ASN A 244 -1.02 1.44 -16.45
CA ASN A 244 -0.43 1.73 -15.14
C ASN A 244 -0.81 0.65 -14.11
N LYS A 245 -2.08 0.27 -14.01
CA LYS A 245 -2.56 -0.78 -13.08
C LYS A 245 -1.89 -2.13 -13.32
N ILE A 246 -1.73 -2.52 -14.59
CA ILE A 246 -1.04 -3.78 -14.94
C ILE A 246 0.43 -3.71 -14.54
N SER A 247 1.11 -2.58 -14.83
CA SER A 247 2.50 -2.38 -14.46
C SER A 247 2.69 -2.38 -12.94
N GLU A 248 1.81 -1.69 -12.21
CA GLU A 248 1.84 -1.62 -10.74
C GLU A 248 1.47 -2.96 -10.05
N ALA A 249 0.76 -3.88 -10.71
CA ALA A 249 0.44 -5.18 -10.14
C ALA A 249 1.70 -5.97 -9.76
N VAL A 250 2.82 -5.77 -10.47
CA VAL A 250 4.12 -6.37 -10.13
C VAL A 250 4.62 -5.93 -8.75
N LEU A 251 4.24 -4.74 -8.27
CA LEU A 251 4.65 -4.21 -6.97
C LEU A 251 4.09 -4.99 -5.77
N ILE A 252 3.17 -5.94 -5.98
CA ILE A 252 2.69 -6.83 -4.91
C ILE A 252 3.86 -7.61 -4.29
N ILE A 253 4.89 -7.93 -5.09
CA ILE A 253 6.06 -8.68 -4.66
C ILE A 253 6.90 -7.86 -3.65
N PRO A 254 7.46 -6.68 -4.01
CA PRO A 254 8.23 -5.89 -3.07
C PRO A 254 7.40 -5.43 -1.87
N LYS A 255 6.13 -5.04 -2.06
CA LYS A 255 5.23 -4.66 -0.96
C LYS A 255 5.05 -5.76 0.08
N SER A 256 5.08 -7.03 -0.32
CA SER A 256 4.96 -8.17 0.60
C SER A 256 6.25 -8.39 1.40
N ILE A 257 7.40 -8.17 0.77
CA ILE A 257 8.71 -8.26 1.40
C ILE A 257 8.89 -7.11 2.40
N CYS A 258 8.50 -5.90 2.01
CA CYS A 258 8.61 -4.69 2.83
C CYS A 258 7.88 -4.78 4.18
N VAL A 259 6.74 -5.48 4.25
CA VAL A 259 6.01 -5.68 5.54
C VAL A 259 6.88 -6.38 6.56
N VAL A 260 7.59 -7.42 6.14
CA VAL A 260 8.45 -8.23 7.01
C VAL A 260 9.76 -7.52 7.29
N GLU A 261 10.34 -6.89 6.26
CA GLU A 261 11.56 -6.10 6.35
C GLU A 261 11.41 -4.96 7.37
N TYR A 262 10.37 -4.16 7.22
CA TYR A 262 10.09 -3.02 8.09
C TYR A 262 9.96 -3.45 9.55
N ALA A 263 9.14 -4.47 9.82
CA ALA A 263 8.99 -5.01 11.15
C ALA A 263 10.33 -5.50 11.72
N ARG A 264 11.14 -6.18 10.92
CA ARG A 264 12.44 -6.72 11.34
C ARG A 264 13.45 -5.63 11.66
N ILE A 265 13.56 -4.62 10.80
CA ILE A 265 14.50 -3.50 10.99
C ILE A 265 14.10 -2.67 12.20
N SER A 266 12.81 -2.40 12.40
CA SER A 266 12.32 -1.65 13.57
C SER A 266 12.64 -2.33 14.90
N ASN A 267 12.76 -3.66 14.92
CA ASN A 267 13.09 -4.46 16.10
C ASN A 267 14.60 -4.73 16.28
N CYS A 268 15.43 -4.37 15.31
CA CYS A 268 16.87 -4.63 15.35
C CYS A 268 17.64 -3.32 15.31
N GLN A 269 18.53 -3.10 16.30
CA GLN A 269 19.37 -1.89 16.37
C GLN A 269 20.78 -2.12 15.80
N GLU A 270 21.13 -3.34 15.41
CA GLU A 270 22.43 -3.64 14.86
C GLU A 270 22.55 -3.17 13.41
N ALA A 271 23.35 -2.15 13.18
CA ALA A 271 23.48 -1.48 11.88
C ALA A 271 23.99 -2.41 10.77
N ASP A 272 24.97 -3.27 11.07
CA ASP A 272 25.53 -4.20 10.09
C ASP A 272 24.53 -5.27 9.67
N TYR A 273 23.73 -5.78 10.60
CA TYR A 273 22.67 -6.74 10.30
C TYR A 273 21.58 -6.11 9.41
N THR A 274 21.10 -4.93 9.78
CA THR A 274 20.03 -4.24 9.03
C THR A 274 20.51 -3.85 7.63
N LYS A 275 21.75 -3.40 7.46
CA LYS A 275 22.39 -3.15 6.16
C LYS A 275 22.42 -4.42 5.32
N ARG A 276 22.93 -5.54 5.88
CA ARG A 276 23.09 -6.82 5.16
C ARG A 276 21.75 -7.37 4.68
N ILE A 277 20.72 -7.35 5.55
CA ILE A 277 19.40 -7.89 5.20
C ILE A 277 18.74 -7.04 4.11
N THR A 278 18.85 -5.71 4.17
CA THR A 278 18.32 -4.80 3.14
C THR A 278 19.00 -5.03 1.80
N LEU A 279 20.33 -5.17 1.78
CA LEU A 279 21.07 -5.47 0.54
C LEU A 279 20.69 -6.83 -0.05
N LEU A 280 20.52 -7.86 0.79
CA LEU A 280 20.05 -9.17 0.34
C LEU A 280 18.66 -9.09 -0.29
N LEU A 281 17.71 -8.42 0.40
CA LEU A 281 16.34 -8.25 -0.11
C LEU A 281 16.30 -7.42 -1.38
N LEU A 282 17.13 -6.37 -1.47
CA LEU A 282 17.26 -5.54 -2.67
C LEU A 282 17.69 -6.38 -3.88
N LYS A 283 18.71 -7.24 -3.73
CA LYS A 283 19.19 -8.15 -4.78
C LYS A 283 18.09 -9.13 -5.21
N VAL A 284 17.41 -9.74 -4.23
CA VAL A 284 16.31 -10.69 -4.50
C VAL A 284 15.18 -10.02 -5.24
N VAL A 285 14.73 -8.85 -4.76
CA VAL A 285 13.66 -8.08 -5.40
C VAL A 285 14.08 -7.67 -6.81
N PHE A 286 15.28 -7.17 -6.99
CA PHE A 286 15.77 -6.76 -8.30
C PHE A 286 15.69 -7.91 -9.33
N VAL A 287 16.17 -9.10 -8.97
CA VAL A 287 16.13 -10.27 -9.88
C VAL A 287 14.69 -10.69 -10.18
N ILE A 288 13.83 -10.80 -9.15
CA ILE A 288 12.44 -11.24 -9.35
C ILE A 288 11.67 -10.23 -10.22
N ILE A 289 11.88 -8.93 -9.97
CA ILE A 289 11.20 -7.87 -10.73
C ILE A 289 11.70 -7.81 -12.16
N LEU A 290 13.00 -8.02 -12.42
CA LEU A 290 13.51 -8.11 -13.80
C LEU A 290 12.83 -9.25 -14.57
N ILE A 291 12.64 -10.40 -13.94
CA ILE A 291 11.93 -11.53 -14.58
C ILE A 291 10.46 -11.13 -14.86
N ALA A 292 9.76 -10.53 -13.89
CA ALA A 292 8.36 -10.12 -14.05
C ALA A 292 8.21 -9.04 -15.14
N VAL A 293 9.12 -8.07 -15.18
CA VAL A 293 9.16 -7.02 -16.21
C VAL A 293 9.46 -7.61 -17.59
N LEU A 294 10.37 -8.57 -17.68
CA LEU A 294 10.67 -9.28 -18.93
C LEU A 294 9.44 -10.04 -19.45
N VAL A 295 8.69 -10.71 -18.57
CA VAL A 295 7.44 -11.38 -18.93
C VAL A 295 6.44 -10.36 -19.48
N LEU A 296 6.21 -9.23 -18.79
CA LEU A 296 5.31 -8.18 -19.28
C LEU A 296 5.79 -7.58 -20.61
N TRP A 297 7.09 -7.42 -20.80
CA TRP A 297 7.66 -6.90 -22.03
C TRP A 297 7.46 -7.86 -23.21
N LEU A 298 7.52 -9.16 -22.98
CA LEU A 298 7.34 -10.19 -24.03
C LEU A 298 5.86 -10.39 -24.43
N LEU A 299 4.89 -10.01 -23.58
CA LEU A 299 3.48 -10.14 -23.90
C LEU A 299 3.12 -9.24 -25.11
N PRO A 300 2.45 -9.76 -26.15
CA PRO A 300 2.05 -8.97 -27.31
C PRO A 300 0.87 -8.03 -26.98
N ALA A 301 0.71 -6.96 -27.74
CA ALA A 301 -0.42 -6.03 -27.60
C ALA A 301 -1.78 -6.72 -27.73
N SER A 302 -1.87 -7.75 -28.62
CA SER A 302 -3.08 -8.54 -28.83
C SER A 302 -3.55 -9.25 -27.54
N PHE A 303 -2.65 -9.60 -26.63
CA PHE A 303 -3.02 -10.20 -25.33
C PHE A 303 -3.91 -9.26 -24.51
N PHE A 304 -3.54 -7.98 -24.43
CA PHE A 304 -4.30 -6.98 -23.70
C PHE A 304 -5.61 -6.66 -24.41
N GLY A 305 -5.60 -6.59 -25.72
CA GLY A 305 -6.79 -6.42 -26.54
C GLY A 305 -7.79 -7.58 -26.41
N PHE A 306 -7.32 -8.82 -26.28
CA PHE A 306 -8.15 -9.99 -26.08
C PHE A 306 -8.85 -10.02 -24.71
N ILE A 307 -8.10 -9.63 -23.64
CA ILE A 307 -8.64 -9.69 -22.26
C ILE A 307 -9.54 -8.50 -21.96
N PHE A 308 -9.14 -7.28 -22.36
CA PHE A 308 -9.77 -6.03 -21.92
C PHE A 308 -10.58 -5.33 -23.02
N GLY A 309 -10.50 -5.82 -24.24
CA GLY A 309 -11.13 -5.23 -25.43
C GLY A 309 -10.12 -4.64 -26.41
N PRO A 310 -10.45 -4.60 -27.72
CA PRO A 310 -9.51 -4.26 -28.81
C PRO A 310 -8.79 -2.92 -28.62
N GLU A 311 -9.48 -1.92 -28.07
CA GLU A 311 -8.92 -0.57 -27.83
C GLU A 311 -7.78 -0.59 -26.80
N TYR A 312 -7.79 -1.54 -25.88
CA TYR A 312 -6.75 -1.67 -24.84
C TYR A 312 -5.44 -2.31 -25.33
N ALA A 313 -5.36 -2.73 -26.58
CA ALA A 313 -4.09 -3.08 -27.21
C ALA A 313 -3.09 -1.90 -27.15
N GLU A 314 -3.59 -0.66 -27.20
CA GLU A 314 -2.80 0.57 -27.07
C GLU A 314 -2.22 0.80 -25.66
N SER A 315 -2.60 -0.01 -24.65
CA SER A 315 -1.96 0.03 -23.33
C SER A 315 -0.55 -0.57 -23.31
N LYS A 316 -0.21 -1.40 -24.31
CA LYS A 316 1.12 -2.05 -24.39
C LYS A 316 2.28 -1.05 -24.49
N PRO A 317 2.25 -0.02 -25.36
CA PRO A 317 3.25 1.06 -25.37
C PRO A 317 3.38 1.77 -24.01
N VAL A 318 2.28 2.00 -23.31
CA VAL A 318 2.27 2.60 -21.96
C VAL A 318 2.98 1.68 -20.96
N ILE A 319 2.63 0.38 -20.96
CA ILE A 319 3.27 -0.62 -20.09
C ILE A 319 4.79 -0.57 -20.33
N ASN A 320 5.24 -0.67 -21.60
CA ASN A 320 6.66 -0.68 -21.94
C ASN A 320 7.40 0.57 -21.42
N SER A 321 6.79 1.75 -21.52
CA SER A 321 7.38 3.01 -21.02
C SER A 321 7.45 3.09 -19.50
N LEU A 322 6.59 2.36 -18.77
CA LEU A 322 6.57 2.29 -17.32
C LEU A 322 7.53 1.25 -16.74
N LEU A 323 7.90 0.19 -17.49
CA LEU A 323 8.70 -0.92 -16.97
C LEU A 323 10.01 -0.49 -16.29
N PRO A 324 10.84 0.43 -16.81
CA PRO A 324 12.05 0.87 -16.13
C PRO A 324 11.75 1.55 -14.77
N GLY A 325 10.68 2.33 -14.73
CA GLY A 325 10.19 2.98 -13.52
C GLY A 325 9.72 1.98 -12.47
N ILE A 326 9.06 0.89 -12.88
CA ILE A 326 8.60 -0.17 -11.97
C ILE A 326 9.79 -0.90 -11.33
N VAL A 327 10.87 -1.15 -12.06
CA VAL A 327 12.11 -1.70 -11.47
C VAL A 327 12.65 -0.76 -10.41
N SER A 328 12.79 0.53 -10.74
CA SER A 328 13.28 1.56 -9.82
C SER A 328 12.39 1.68 -8.57
N LEU A 329 11.06 1.70 -8.75
CA LEU A 329 10.08 1.81 -7.67
C LEU A 329 10.08 0.57 -6.75
N SER A 330 10.33 -0.61 -7.32
CA SER A 330 10.46 -1.86 -6.55
C SER A 330 11.69 -1.84 -5.64
N CYS A 331 12.83 -1.42 -6.18
CA CYS A 331 14.07 -1.27 -5.43
C CYS A 331 13.97 -0.14 -4.38
N LEU A 332 13.36 0.99 -4.76
CA LEU A 332 13.06 2.10 -3.87
C LEU A 332 12.25 1.64 -2.66
N SER A 333 11.25 0.76 -2.84
CA SER A 333 10.41 0.27 -1.75
C SER A 333 11.22 -0.39 -0.64
N ILE A 334 12.23 -1.21 -0.98
CA ILE A 334 13.11 -1.87 -0.01
C ILE A 334 13.92 -0.82 0.77
N ILE A 335 14.62 0.08 0.08
CA ILE A 335 15.47 1.09 0.74
C ILE A 335 14.61 2.07 1.57
N SER A 336 13.41 2.43 1.11
CA SER A 336 12.49 3.28 1.86
C SER A 336 12.06 2.65 3.18
N HIS A 337 11.84 1.33 3.23
CA HIS A 337 11.49 0.63 4.46
C HIS A 337 12.68 0.48 5.41
N TYR A 338 13.91 0.40 4.89
CA TYR A 338 15.12 0.54 5.71
C TYR A 338 15.13 1.86 6.47
N PHE A 339 14.94 3.00 5.78
CA PHE A 339 14.92 4.31 6.43
C PHE A 339 13.73 4.46 7.39
N SER A 340 12.56 3.95 7.03
CA SER A 340 11.39 3.95 7.91
C SER A 340 11.66 3.14 9.18
N GLY A 341 12.30 1.97 9.07
CA GLY A 341 12.68 1.13 10.20
C GLY A 341 13.72 1.76 11.14
N HIS A 342 14.48 2.72 10.66
CA HIS A 342 15.40 3.55 11.46
C HIS A 342 14.82 4.91 11.86
N GLY A 343 13.51 5.15 11.65
CA GLY A 343 12.86 6.42 11.97
C GLY A 343 13.25 7.60 11.07
N LYS A 344 13.95 7.36 9.96
CA LYS A 344 14.43 8.39 9.03
C LYS A 344 13.39 8.70 7.94
N PHE A 345 12.14 8.91 8.32
CA PHE A 345 11.02 9.15 7.40
C PHE A 345 11.21 10.38 6.50
N TYR A 346 11.99 11.37 6.94
CA TYR A 346 12.30 12.56 6.14
C TYR A 346 13.03 12.24 4.84
N VAL A 347 13.83 11.17 4.80
CA VAL A 347 14.54 10.73 3.58
C VAL A 347 13.51 10.33 2.51
N ASN A 348 12.49 9.57 2.91
CA ASN A 348 11.42 9.14 2.02
C ASN A 348 10.57 10.34 1.56
N ALA A 349 10.30 11.29 2.45
CA ALA A 349 9.56 12.50 2.11
C ALA A 349 10.30 13.35 1.06
N ILE A 350 11.58 13.63 1.27
CA ILE A 350 12.39 14.39 0.32
C ILE A 350 12.44 13.66 -1.04
N GLY A 351 12.68 12.35 -1.04
CA GLY A 351 12.65 11.53 -2.26
C GLY A 351 11.33 11.63 -3.01
N SER A 352 10.18 11.56 -2.30
CA SER A 352 8.87 11.70 -2.89
C SER A 352 8.62 13.11 -3.48
N PHE A 353 9.12 14.16 -2.82
CA PHE A 353 9.04 15.53 -3.36
C PHE A 353 9.93 15.72 -4.60
N ILE A 354 11.10 15.08 -4.66
CA ILE A 354 11.94 15.06 -5.87
C ILE A 354 11.17 14.41 -7.02
N GLY A 355 10.56 13.24 -6.79
CA GLY A 355 9.73 12.56 -7.79
C GLY A 355 8.57 13.44 -8.28
N LEU A 356 7.87 14.11 -7.35
CA LEU A 356 6.78 15.04 -7.70
C LEU A 356 7.27 16.23 -8.52
N ALA A 357 8.38 16.86 -8.13
CA ALA A 357 8.95 17.98 -8.85
C ALA A 357 9.35 17.61 -10.28
N VAL A 358 9.98 16.43 -10.46
CA VAL A 358 10.34 15.88 -11.78
C VAL A 358 9.08 15.62 -12.60
N THR A 359 8.04 15.00 -12.00
CA THR A 359 6.77 14.72 -12.71
C THR A 359 6.10 16.00 -13.18
N LEU A 360 6.03 17.04 -12.33
CA LEU A 360 5.47 18.33 -12.70
C LEU A 360 6.30 19.01 -13.79
N ALA A 361 7.61 19.12 -13.61
CA ALA A 361 8.50 19.77 -14.57
C ALA A 361 8.42 19.12 -15.96
N LEU A 362 8.60 17.79 -16.05
CA LEU A 362 8.55 17.08 -17.33
C LEU A 362 7.12 16.97 -17.86
N GLY A 363 6.12 16.85 -17.00
CA GLY A 363 4.71 16.78 -17.41
C GLY A 363 4.25 18.06 -18.13
N PHE A 364 4.57 19.22 -17.58
CA PHE A 364 4.21 20.48 -18.21
C PHE A 364 5.08 20.85 -19.42
N THR A 365 6.31 20.36 -19.54
CA THR A 365 7.19 20.65 -20.66
C THR A 365 7.02 19.64 -21.81
N TRP A 366 7.03 18.37 -21.51
CA TRP A 366 7.02 17.31 -22.54
C TRP A 366 5.60 16.97 -22.98
N LEU A 367 4.68 16.72 -22.02
CA LEU A 367 3.32 16.29 -22.39
C LEU A 367 2.50 17.43 -23.01
N ALA A 368 2.70 18.66 -22.55
CA ALA A 368 2.06 19.82 -23.18
C ALA A 368 2.54 20.07 -24.62
N GLY A 369 3.75 19.64 -24.95
CA GLY A 369 4.30 19.72 -26.31
C GLY A 369 3.89 18.57 -27.24
N THR A 370 3.21 17.52 -26.72
CA THR A 370 2.75 16.40 -27.55
C THR A 370 1.53 16.76 -28.39
N SER A 371 1.45 16.20 -29.59
CA SER A 371 0.33 16.43 -30.50
C SER A 371 -0.89 15.60 -30.09
N LYS A 372 -2.07 16.21 -30.09
CA LYS A 372 -3.35 15.49 -29.96
C LYS A 372 -3.61 14.53 -31.12
N ALA A 373 -2.89 14.66 -32.22
CA ALA A 373 -3.01 13.79 -33.39
C ALA A 373 -2.40 12.41 -33.17
N ASP A 374 -1.46 12.26 -32.20
CA ASP A 374 -0.89 10.95 -31.82
C ASP A 374 -1.05 10.70 -30.31
N PRO A 375 -2.23 10.25 -29.88
CA PRO A 375 -2.49 9.96 -28.48
C PRO A 375 -1.59 8.86 -27.90
N VAL A 376 -1.23 7.83 -28.69
CA VAL A 376 -0.41 6.72 -28.23
C VAL A 376 0.99 7.20 -27.86
N HIS A 377 1.60 8.04 -28.70
CA HIS A 377 2.89 8.66 -28.39
C HIS A 377 2.82 9.52 -27.13
N ALA A 378 1.76 10.31 -26.96
CA ALA A 378 1.58 11.12 -25.77
C ALA A 378 1.45 10.26 -24.49
N LEU A 379 0.78 9.11 -24.57
CA LEU A 379 0.70 8.15 -23.46
C LEU A 379 2.06 7.52 -23.13
N GLN A 380 2.87 7.20 -24.14
CA GLN A 380 4.25 6.73 -23.93
C GLN A 380 5.10 7.81 -23.23
N VAL A 381 4.99 9.06 -23.64
CA VAL A 381 5.68 10.18 -22.98
C VAL A 381 5.28 10.29 -21.51
N ALA A 382 3.98 10.18 -21.20
CA ALA A 382 3.51 10.17 -19.80
C ALA A 382 4.11 8.99 -19.00
N GLY A 383 4.21 7.80 -19.60
CA GLY A 383 4.85 6.64 -18.99
C GLY A 383 6.35 6.85 -18.75
N HIS A 384 7.06 7.45 -19.68
CA HIS A 384 8.48 7.81 -19.51
C HIS A 384 8.69 8.86 -18.43
N ILE A 385 7.81 9.86 -18.32
CA ILE A 385 7.84 10.85 -17.23
C ILE A 385 7.73 10.15 -15.87
N SER A 386 6.77 9.22 -15.71
CA SER A 386 6.65 8.42 -14.49
C SER A 386 7.93 7.63 -14.21
N SER A 387 8.49 6.96 -15.23
CA SER A 387 9.71 6.16 -15.09
C SER A 387 10.91 7.00 -14.65
N ILE A 388 11.07 8.19 -15.22
CA ILE A 388 12.16 9.12 -14.85
C ILE A 388 11.94 9.60 -13.40
N ALA A 389 10.73 9.99 -13.01
CA ALA A 389 10.42 10.44 -11.66
C ALA A 389 10.73 9.36 -10.62
N TYR A 390 10.30 8.11 -10.86
CA TYR A 390 10.59 6.98 -9.96
C TYR A 390 12.08 6.69 -9.89
N THR A 391 12.78 6.76 -11.01
CA THR A 391 14.23 6.55 -11.07
C THR A 391 14.98 7.66 -10.32
N CYS A 392 14.61 8.92 -10.49
CA CYS A 392 15.22 10.04 -9.74
C CYS A 392 15.01 9.87 -8.24
N THR A 393 13.80 9.49 -7.79
CA THR A 393 13.51 9.20 -6.38
C THR A 393 14.37 8.04 -5.87
N PHE A 394 14.49 6.96 -6.65
CA PHE A 394 15.31 5.79 -6.30
C PHE A 394 16.79 6.16 -6.20
N VAL A 395 17.33 6.87 -7.19
CA VAL A 395 18.75 7.29 -7.20
C VAL A 395 19.08 8.16 -6.00
N TYR A 396 18.23 9.14 -5.67
CA TYR A 396 18.39 9.96 -4.47
C TYR A 396 18.44 9.08 -3.20
N THR A 397 17.46 8.19 -3.04
CA THR A 397 17.36 7.36 -1.84
C THR A 397 18.51 6.35 -1.76
N LEU A 398 18.96 5.81 -2.90
CA LEU A 398 20.11 4.91 -2.99
C LEU A 398 21.41 5.61 -2.63
N ILE A 399 21.66 6.82 -3.13
CA ILE A 399 22.84 7.62 -2.78
C ILE A 399 22.86 7.88 -1.28
N PHE A 400 21.72 8.27 -0.71
CA PHE A 400 21.60 8.48 0.72
C PHE A 400 21.88 7.20 1.52
N PHE A 401 21.38 6.04 1.04
CA PHE A 401 21.64 4.74 1.65
C PHE A 401 23.13 4.38 1.62
N ILE A 402 23.82 4.58 0.49
CA ILE A 402 25.24 4.31 0.33
C ILE A 402 26.06 5.17 1.33
N ILE A 403 25.78 6.47 1.39
CA ILE A 403 26.46 7.40 2.29
C ILE A 403 26.21 7.01 3.75
N TRP A 404 24.97 6.72 4.12
CA TRP A 404 24.56 6.40 5.48
C TRP A 404 25.15 5.10 5.99
N THR A 405 25.12 4.05 5.16
CA THR A 405 25.57 2.69 5.54
C THR A 405 27.03 2.42 5.19
N LYS A 406 27.71 3.38 4.53
CA LYS A 406 29.06 3.20 3.97
C LYS A 406 29.13 1.93 3.10
N ALA A 407 28.07 1.67 2.32
CA ALA A 407 28.05 0.53 1.43
C ALA A 407 29.06 0.71 0.29
N VAL A 408 29.75 -0.36 -0.06
CA VAL A 408 30.71 -0.36 -1.16
C VAL A 408 30.09 -1.06 -2.40
N PRO A 409 30.53 -0.77 -3.63
CA PRO A 409 29.97 -1.39 -4.84
C PRO A 409 29.92 -2.92 -4.80
N HIS A 410 30.89 -3.54 -4.14
CA HIS A 410 30.93 -5.00 -3.96
C HIS A 410 29.73 -5.53 -3.14
N ASP A 411 29.17 -4.75 -2.21
CA ASP A 411 28.03 -5.17 -1.39
C ASP A 411 26.76 -5.39 -2.24
N PHE A 412 26.68 -4.79 -3.43
CA PHE A 412 25.53 -4.95 -4.34
C PHE A 412 25.66 -6.16 -5.28
N LEU A 413 26.83 -6.80 -5.34
CA LEU A 413 27.01 -8.01 -6.14
C LEU A 413 26.43 -9.23 -5.41
N ILE A 414 25.85 -10.15 -6.19
CA ILE A 414 25.35 -11.42 -5.65
C ILE A 414 26.55 -12.30 -5.29
N THR A 415 26.69 -12.64 -4.01
CA THR A 415 27.78 -13.47 -3.51
C THR A 415 27.31 -14.91 -3.24
N ARG A 416 28.27 -15.87 -3.17
CA ARG A 416 27.95 -17.25 -2.76
C ARG A 416 27.34 -17.29 -1.34
N GLN A 417 27.72 -16.36 -0.47
CA GLN A 417 27.15 -16.24 0.88
C GLN A 417 25.66 -15.87 0.84
N ASP A 418 25.24 -14.99 -0.08
CA ASP A 418 23.84 -14.63 -0.27
C ASP A 418 23.01 -15.88 -0.68
N LEU A 419 23.57 -16.71 -1.58
CA LEU A 419 22.92 -17.94 -2.03
C LEU A 419 22.82 -18.99 -0.93
N THR A 420 23.85 -19.12 -0.08
CA THR A 420 23.81 -20.03 1.07
C THR A 420 22.80 -19.59 2.11
N LEU A 421 22.76 -18.30 2.46
CA LEU A 421 21.76 -17.73 3.37
C LEU A 421 20.33 -17.91 2.85
N LEU A 422 20.09 -17.74 1.56
CA LEU A 422 18.79 -18.02 0.94
C LEU A 422 18.44 -19.50 1.01
N LYS A 423 19.40 -20.38 0.72
CA LYS A 423 19.21 -21.84 0.76
C LYS A 423 18.92 -22.36 2.17
N GLU A 424 19.64 -21.89 3.17
CA GLU A 424 19.42 -22.23 4.58
C GLU A 424 18.03 -21.76 5.06
N ASN A 425 17.64 -20.53 4.71
CA ASN A 425 16.29 -20.02 5.01
C ASN A 425 15.19 -20.81 4.28
N LEU A 426 15.42 -21.28 3.07
CA LEU A 426 14.47 -22.12 2.32
C LEU A 426 14.40 -23.54 2.87
N GLN A 427 15.53 -24.13 3.29
CA GLN A 427 15.58 -25.46 3.91
C GLN A 427 14.92 -25.49 5.29
N SER A 428 15.04 -24.44 6.08
CA SER A 428 14.33 -24.33 7.36
C SER A 428 12.81 -24.40 7.19
N ILE A 429 12.28 -23.90 6.07
CA ILE A 429 10.84 -24.01 5.73
C ILE A 429 10.43 -25.46 5.46
N SER A 430 11.26 -26.22 4.76
CA SER A 430 10.98 -27.62 4.42
C SER A 430 11.00 -28.55 5.63
N LEU A 431 11.89 -28.28 6.59
CA LEU A 431 12.02 -29.02 7.84
C LEU A 431 10.86 -28.73 8.81
N PHE A 432 10.36 -27.48 8.86
CA PHE A 432 9.18 -27.13 9.67
C PHE A 432 7.90 -27.80 9.14
N LYS A 433 7.68 -27.79 7.80
CA LYS A 433 6.55 -28.51 7.19
C LYS A 433 6.57 -30.03 7.42
N ARG A 434 7.74 -30.61 7.64
CA ARG A 434 7.89 -32.04 7.99
C ARG A 434 7.52 -32.31 9.45
N LYS A 435 7.81 -31.37 10.36
CA LYS A 435 7.47 -31.49 11.80
C LYS A 435 5.98 -31.23 12.13
N GLU A 436 5.26 -30.50 11.30
CA GLU A 436 3.80 -30.32 11.45
C GLU A 436 2.98 -31.47 10.82
N ARG A 437 3.62 -32.36 10.07
CA ARG A 437 3.00 -33.57 9.48
C ARG A 437 3.35 -34.89 10.19
N SER A 438 4.20 -34.84 11.16
CA SER A 438 4.50 -35.94 12.09
C SER A 438 3.88 -35.66 13.48
#